data_29096300f2165d4ce1e5a5d6610ae80e
#
_entry.id   29096300f2165d4ce1e5a5d6610ae80e
#
_cell.length_a   1.000
_cell.length_b   1.000
_cell.length_c   1.000
_cell.angle_alpha   90.00
_cell.angle_beta   90.00
_cell.angle_gamma   90.00
#
_symmetry.space_group_name_H-M   'P 1'
#
loop_
_entity.id
_entity.type
_entity.pdbx_description
1 polymer ?
#
loop_
_entity_poly.entity_id
_entity_poly.type
_entity_poly.pdbx_seq_one_letter_code
_entity_poly.pdbx_strand_id
1 'polypeptide(L)'
;NYQQYKSTAFVSQTGTAMLGWVVPATYQYSGQGSYQQGQKLARERLVSALQRDQLEKLPASPFENSSYRANIGKEILFEFGFLNILKAWVTGSAINLFAPSVAFSPALRSMEHPSFYETKGSGIVEKLFNYIKNSSGFLYLFILAIGTIISVIFIMLVLIGVFKMILILSPIKVATILILLGYFLIVTGPIVGVKYRLPIEPLLIMFASYAILNWKKIN
;
A
#
# COMPACT_ATOMS: atom_id res chain seq x y z
N ASN A 1 1.70 11.79 26.28
CA ASN A 1 2.93 11.92 25.46
C ASN A 1 3.62 13.27 25.70
N TYR A 2 2.88 14.40 25.75
CA TYR A 2 3.51 15.71 25.90
C TYR A 2 4.28 15.88 27.23
N GLN A 3 3.71 15.39 28.33
CA GLN A 3 4.37 15.47 29.65
C GLN A 3 5.67 14.66 29.69
N GLN A 4 5.66 13.46 29.12
CA GLN A 4 6.79 12.52 29.19
C GLN A 4 7.83 12.74 28.07
N TYR A 5 7.39 13.04 26.86
CA TYR A 5 8.26 13.10 25.67
C TYR A 5 8.30 14.47 25.01
N LYS A 6 7.59 15.48 25.55
CA LYS A 6 7.45 16.82 24.96
C LYS A 6 6.97 16.78 23.50
N SER A 7 6.19 15.75 23.15
CA SER A 7 5.66 15.51 21.79
C SER A 7 4.14 15.50 21.80
N THR A 8 3.53 16.18 20.82
CA THR A 8 2.09 16.14 20.54
C THR A 8 1.72 14.97 19.64
N ALA A 9 2.68 14.23 19.09
CA ALA A 9 2.44 13.09 18.22
C ALA A 9 1.77 11.94 18.99
N PHE A 10 0.80 11.29 18.36
CA PHE A 10 0.09 10.15 18.94
C PHE A 10 0.92 8.87 18.92
N VAL A 11 1.76 8.69 17.88
CA VAL A 11 2.57 7.48 17.65
C VAL A 11 4.00 7.85 17.30
N SER A 12 4.94 7.01 17.75
CA SER A 12 6.38 7.15 17.48
C SER A 12 6.87 6.27 16.31
N GLN A 13 5.95 5.66 15.55
CA GLN A 13 6.30 4.71 14.48
C GLN A 13 6.34 5.35 13.08
N THR A 14 5.91 6.60 12.92
CA THR A 14 5.81 7.28 11.61
C THR A 14 7.13 7.27 10.86
N GLY A 15 8.24 7.57 11.52
CA GLY A 15 9.56 7.58 10.90
C GLY A 15 10.04 6.20 10.48
N THR A 16 9.79 5.20 11.32
CA THR A 16 10.11 3.81 10.99
C THR A 16 9.29 3.34 9.79
N ALA A 17 8.01 3.67 9.74
CA ALA A 17 7.16 3.35 8.60
C ALA A 17 7.59 4.10 7.33
N MET A 18 7.90 5.40 7.43
CA MET A 18 8.33 6.23 6.30
C MET A 18 9.63 5.67 5.69
N LEU A 19 10.67 5.54 6.50
CA LEU A 19 11.99 5.14 6.01
C LEU A 19 12.07 3.63 5.70
N GLY A 20 11.40 2.78 6.50
CA GLY A 20 11.51 1.32 6.39
C GLY A 20 10.52 0.67 5.42
N TRP A 21 9.39 1.33 5.12
CA TRP A 21 8.33 0.75 4.28
C TRP A 21 7.96 1.63 3.09
N VAL A 22 7.70 2.93 3.32
CA VAL A 22 7.24 3.84 2.26
C VAL A 22 8.33 4.07 1.22
N VAL A 23 9.55 4.40 1.66
CA VAL A 23 10.70 4.63 0.76
C VAL A 23 11.00 3.40 -0.09
N PRO A 24 11.20 2.19 0.47
CA PRO A 24 11.45 0.99 -0.33
C PRO A 24 10.32 0.62 -1.29
N ALA A 25 9.06 0.78 -0.86
CA ALA A 25 7.91 0.51 -1.70
C ALA A 25 7.81 1.53 -2.85
N THR A 26 8.08 2.81 -2.57
CA THR A 26 8.13 3.84 -3.62
C THR A 26 9.22 3.55 -4.62
N TYR A 27 10.41 3.20 -4.17
CA TYR A 27 11.53 2.81 -5.04
C TYR A 27 11.14 1.67 -5.98
N GLN A 28 10.51 0.61 -5.45
CA GLN A 28 10.08 -0.53 -6.23
C GLN A 28 8.95 -0.20 -7.21
N TYR A 29 7.87 0.41 -6.73
CA TYR A 29 6.67 0.62 -7.55
C TYR A 29 6.76 1.80 -8.51
N SER A 30 7.75 2.67 -8.32
CA SER A 30 8.14 3.64 -9.35
C SER A 30 8.97 3.02 -10.50
N GLY A 31 9.51 1.81 -10.30
CA GLY A 31 10.31 1.09 -11.29
C GLY A 31 11.81 1.41 -11.23
N GLN A 32 12.28 1.98 -10.12
CA GLN A 32 13.72 2.30 -9.95
C GLN A 32 14.56 1.07 -9.57
N GLY A 33 13.92 0.03 -9.02
CA GLY A 33 14.60 -1.22 -8.64
C GLY A 33 13.76 -2.10 -7.73
N SER A 34 14.40 -3.02 -7.02
CA SER A 34 13.74 -3.93 -6.10
C SER A 34 13.48 -3.28 -4.73
N TYR A 35 12.55 -3.87 -3.97
CA TYR A 35 12.27 -3.46 -2.59
C TYR A 35 13.52 -3.52 -1.69
N GLN A 36 14.35 -4.57 -1.85
CA GLN A 36 15.60 -4.73 -1.10
C GLN A 36 16.61 -3.64 -1.43
N GLN A 37 16.70 -3.23 -2.70
CA GLN A 37 17.55 -2.09 -3.10
C GLN A 37 17.05 -0.79 -2.47
N GLY A 38 15.74 -0.58 -2.44
CA GLY A 38 15.13 0.55 -1.73
C GLY A 38 15.41 0.53 -0.22
N GLN A 39 15.38 -0.65 0.42
CA GLN A 39 15.79 -0.80 1.83
C GLN A 39 17.27 -0.48 2.04
N LYS A 40 18.14 -0.92 1.12
CA LYS A 40 19.57 -0.63 1.18
C LYS A 40 19.81 0.87 1.07
N LEU A 41 19.19 1.53 0.09
CA LEU A 41 19.25 2.99 -0.07
C LEU A 41 18.81 3.71 1.22
N ALA A 42 17.69 3.33 1.81
CA ALA A 42 17.18 3.93 3.03
C ALA A 42 18.15 3.80 4.22
N ARG A 43 18.82 2.64 4.36
CA ARG A 43 19.84 2.41 5.39
C ARG A 43 21.09 3.24 5.15
N GLU A 44 21.59 3.28 3.93
CA GLU A 44 22.78 4.08 3.56
C GLU A 44 22.56 5.56 3.81
N ARG A 45 21.38 6.08 3.44
CA ARG A 45 20.99 7.47 3.71
C ARG A 45 20.88 7.77 5.20
N LEU A 46 20.35 6.83 6.00
CA LEU A 46 20.30 6.99 7.44
C LEU A 46 21.71 7.09 8.05
N VAL A 47 22.63 6.22 7.63
CA VAL A 47 24.03 6.24 8.09
C VAL A 47 24.71 7.55 7.69
N SER A 48 24.58 7.98 6.43
CA SER A 48 25.14 9.22 5.93
C SER A 48 24.58 10.45 6.68
N ALA A 49 23.28 10.44 7.01
CA ALA A 49 22.66 11.52 7.78
C ALA A 49 23.21 11.59 9.21
N LEU A 50 23.39 10.44 9.88
CA LEU A 50 24.01 10.39 11.21
C LEU A 50 25.44 10.96 11.19
N GLN A 51 26.23 10.62 10.18
CA GLN A 51 27.59 11.16 9.99
C GLN A 51 27.57 12.67 9.74
N ARG A 52 26.70 13.14 8.83
CA ARG A 52 26.52 14.57 8.53
C ARG A 52 26.19 15.38 9.79
N ASP A 53 25.30 14.85 10.63
CA ASP A 53 24.80 15.52 11.82
C ASP A 53 25.66 15.22 13.05
N GLN A 54 26.83 14.56 12.90
CA GLN A 54 27.79 14.19 13.93
C GLN A 54 27.17 13.39 15.10
N LEU A 55 26.19 12.54 14.79
CA LEU A 55 25.50 11.68 15.74
C LEU A 55 26.10 10.27 15.71
N GLU A 56 26.60 9.78 16.84
CA GLU A 56 27.08 8.39 16.95
C GLU A 56 25.93 7.39 16.88
N LYS A 57 24.74 7.78 17.35
CA LYS A 57 23.53 6.95 17.38
C LYS A 57 22.27 7.78 17.23
N LEU A 58 21.19 7.12 16.91
CA LEU A 58 19.87 7.73 16.83
C LEU A 58 19.45 8.34 18.17
N PRO A 59 18.64 9.42 18.17
CA PRO A 59 18.09 10.01 19.37
C PRO A 59 17.44 8.97 20.30
N ALA A 60 17.67 9.08 21.59
CA ALA A 60 17.15 8.13 22.59
C ALA A 60 15.63 8.23 22.76
N SER A 61 15.05 9.42 22.56
CA SER A 61 13.61 9.61 22.59
C SER A 61 12.93 8.92 21.40
N PRO A 62 11.94 8.06 21.63
CA PRO A 62 11.23 7.38 20.53
C PRO A 62 10.61 8.35 19.50
N PHE A 63 10.14 9.51 19.96
CA PHE A 63 9.51 10.50 19.09
C PHE A 63 10.54 11.30 18.28
N GLU A 64 11.67 11.66 18.89
CA GLU A 64 12.78 12.33 18.19
C GLU A 64 13.41 11.38 17.15
N ASN A 65 13.63 10.12 17.52
CA ASN A 65 14.09 9.08 16.59
C ASN A 65 13.15 8.93 15.40
N SER A 66 11.84 8.87 15.68
CA SER A 66 10.82 8.79 14.62
C SER A 66 10.85 10.03 13.73
N SER A 67 10.94 11.23 14.31
CA SER A 67 11.01 12.48 13.57
C SER A 67 12.26 12.55 12.68
N TYR A 68 13.40 12.16 13.22
CA TYR A 68 14.67 12.10 12.49
C TYR A 68 14.58 11.18 11.28
N ARG A 69 14.09 9.94 11.48
CA ARG A 69 13.87 8.99 10.36
C ARG A 69 12.86 9.48 9.34
N ALA A 70 11.78 10.14 9.81
CA ALA A 70 10.76 10.68 8.91
C ALA A 70 11.32 11.79 8.01
N ASN A 71 12.20 12.64 8.53
CA ASN A 71 12.82 13.71 7.75
C ASN A 71 13.73 13.14 6.66
N ILE A 72 14.57 12.15 6.99
CA ILE A 72 15.39 11.45 5.98
C ILE A 72 14.51 10.78 4.93
N GLY A 73 13.44 10.10 5.37
CA GLY A 73 12.49 9.48 4.43
C GLY A 73 11.84 10.48 3.49
N LYS A 74 11.48 11.68 3.97
CA LYS A 74 10.98 12.79 3.15
C LYS A 74 12.01 13.28 2.14
N GLU A 75 13.26 13.50 2.57
CA GLU A 75 14.37 13.90 1.68
C GLU A 75 14.49 12.94 0.50
N ILE A 76 14.52 11.62 0.78
CA ILE A 76 14.61 10.59 -0.27
C ILE A 76 13.38 10.62 -1.19
N LEU A 77 12.16 10.78 -0.64
CA LEU A 77 10.95 10.85 -1.46
C LEU A 77 10.93 12.08 -2.36
N PHE A 78 11.42 13.23 -1.88
CA PHE A 78 11.55 14.43 -2.72
C PHE A 78 12.55 14.21 -3.87
N GLU A 79 13.65 13.49 -3.64
CA GLU A 79 14.62 13.13 -4.69
C GLU A 79 13.99 12.21 -5.75
N PHE A 80 13.06 11.33 -5.38
CA PHE A 80 12.37 10.48 -6.36
C PHE A 80 11.49 11.29 -7.32
N GLY A 81 11.03 12.45 -6.91
CA GLY A 81 10.19 13.33 -7.69
C GLY A 81 8.71 12.92 -7.71
N PHE A 82 7.85 13.91 -7.94
CA PHE A 82 6.40 13.77 -7.83
C PHE A 82 5.80 12.64 -8.69
N LEU A 83 6.24 12.51 -9.95
CA LEU A 83 5.70 11.48 -10.85
C LEU A 83 6.00 10.05 -10.38
N ASN A 84 7.19 9.82 -9.84
CA ASN A 84 7.56 8.51 -9.31
C ASN A 84 6.79 8.19 -8.03
N ILE A 85 6.60 9.19 -7.16
CA ILE A 85 5.74 9.05 -5.99
C ILE A 85 4.31 8.71 -6.43
N LEU A 86 3.73 9.49 -7.32
CA LEU A 86 2.36 9.26 -7.81
C LEU A 86 2.21 7.86 -8.43
N LYS A 87 3.15 7.44 -9.28
CA LYS A 87 3.17 6.10 -9.86
C LYS A 87 3.19 5.01 -8.78
N ALA A 88 4.02 5.17 -7.75
CA ALA A 88 4.09 4.21 -6.66
C ALA A 88 2.80 4.16 -5.83
N TRP A 89 2.18 5.30 -5.55
CA TRP A 89 0.90 5.40 -4.83
C TRP A 89 -0.24 4.75 -5.62
N VAL A 90 -0.36 5.04 -6.90
CA VAL A 90 -1.38 4.43 -7.78
C VAL A 90 -1.17 2.92 -7.86
N THR A 91 0.08 2.47 -8.02
CA THR A 91 0.39 1.03 -8.08
C THR A 91 0.06 0.34 -6.74
N GLY A 92 0.45 0.92 -5.61
CA GLY A 92 0.15 0.38 -4.28
C GLY A 92 -1.36 0.33 -4.01
N SER A 93 -2.09 1.38 -4.35
CA SER A 93 -3.56 1.44 -4.24
C SER A 93 -4.23 0.37 -5.11
N ALA A 94 -3.78 0.19 -6.36
CA ALA A 94 -4.29 -0.85 -7.23
C ALA A 94 -4.05 -2.25 -6.63
N ILE A 95 -2.84 -2.52 -6.14
CA ILE A 95 -2.54 -3.80 -5.49
C ILE A 95 -3.46 -4.00 -4.27
N ASN A 96 -3.65 -2.99 -3.43
CA ASN A 96 -4.51 -3.07 -2.25
C ASN A 96 -5.98 -3.36 -2.61
N LEU A 97 -6.47 -2.80 -3.72
CA LEU A 97 -7.84 -3.05 -4.20
C LEU A 97 -8.00 -4.44 -4.83
N PHE A 98 -7.06 -4.84 -5.69
CA PHE A 98 -7.18 -6.07 -6.48
C PHE A 98 -6.61 -7.32 -5.79
N ALA A 99 -5.78 -7.18 -4.75
CA ALA A 99 -5.21 -8.32 -4.06
C ALA A 99 -6.29 -9.21 -3.44
N PRO A 100 -6.22 -10.54 -3.63
CA PRO A 100 -7.24 -11.46 -3.14
C PRO A 100 -7.16 -11.59 -1.61
N SER A 101 -8.31 -11.46 -0.92
CA SER A 101 -8.38 -11.60 0.54
C SER A 101 -7.95 -13.01 1.02
N VAL A 102 -8.12 -14.03 0.18
CA VAL A 102 -7.73 -15.40 0.47
C VAL A 102 -6.23 -15.56 0.74
N ALA A 103 -5.39 -14.67 0.18
CA ALA A 103 -3.94 -14.67 0.45
C ALA A 103 -3.60 -14.47 1.94
N PHE A 104 -4.54 -13.97 2.74
CA PHE A 104 -4.38 -13.78 4.18
C PHE A 104 -5.05 -14.87 5.03
N SER A 105 -5.71 -15.85 4.41
CA SER A 105 -6.30 -16.97 5.14
C SER A 105 -5.20 -17.78 5.83
N PRO A 106 -5.41 -18.28 7.06
CA PRO A 106 -4.44 -19.10 7.76
C PRO A 106 -4.03 -20.35 6.95
N ALA A 107 -4.99 -20.96 6.25
CA ALA A 107 -4.75 -22.14 5.42
C ALA A 107 -3.78 -21.85 4.27
N LEU A 108 -3.94 -20.71 3.56
CA LEU A 108 -3.04 -20.38 2.47
C LEU A 108 -1.67 -19.92 2.97
N ARG A 109 -1.64 -19.22 4.10
CA ARG A 109 -0.37 -18.77 4.73
C ARG A 109 0.47 -19.90 5.32
N SER A 110 -0.12 -21.05 5.62
CA SER A 110 0.61 -22.24 6.07
C SER A 110 1.24 -23.04 4.93
N MET A 111 0.87 -22.76 3.66
CA MET A 111 1.50 -23.38 2.50
C MET A 111 2.86 -22.75 2.22
N GLU A 112 3.80 -23.52 1.67
CA GLU A 112 5.06 -22.97 1.19
C GLU A 112 4.83 -22.03 0.00
N HIS A 113 5.22 -20.80 0.17
CA HIS A 113 5.19 -19.80 -0.89
C HIS A 113 6.25 -18.72 -0.66
N PRO A 114 6.78 -18.09 -1.73
CA PRO A 114 7.70 -16.97 -1.56
C PRO A 114 7.00 -15.77 -0.92
N SER A 115 7.76 -14.94 -0.19
CA SER A 115 7.25 -13.66 0.28
C SER A 115 7.07 -12.70 -0.90
N PHE A 116 5.86 -12.16 -1.06
CA PHE A 116 5.62 -11.17 -2.10
C PHE A 116 6.50 -9.92 -1.92
N TYR A 117 6.77 -9.50 -0.69
CA TYR A 117 7.64 -8.35 -0.42
C TYR A 117 9.10 -8.62 -0.79
N GLU A 118 9.59 -9.83 -0.55
CA GLU A 118 10.98 -10.23 -0.80
C GLU A 118 11.23 -10.64 -2.24
N THR A 119 10.18 -10.88 -3.02
CA THR A 119 10.31 -11.20 -4.43
C THR A 119 10.96 -10.06 -5.19
N LYS A 120 12.03 -10.37 -5.93
CA LYS A 120 12.78 -9.42 -6.73
C LYS A 120 11.95 -8.94 -7.93
N GLY A 121 12.19 -7.71 -8.34
CA GLY A 121 11.58 -7.10 -9.53
C GLY A 121 11.52 -5.58 -9.42
N SER A 122 11.77 -4.90 -10.53
CA SER A 122 11.59 -3.46 -10.67
C SER A 122 10.20 -3.16 -11.24
N GLY A 123 9.26 -2.85 -10.36
CA GLY A 123 7.86 -2.66 -10.70
C GLY A 123 7.00 -3.91 -10.50
N ILE A 124 5.69 -3.76 -10.73
CA ILE A 124 4.70 -4.79 -10.39
C ILE A 124 4.73 -5.98 -11.34
N VAL A 125 4.93 -5.75 -12.64
CA VAL A 125 4.84 -6.81 -13.67
C VAL A 125 5.97 -7.82 -13.49
N GLU A 126 7.21 -7.37 -13.41
CA GLU A 126 8.37 -8.23 -13.19
C GLU A 126 8.27 -8.96 -11.85
N LYS A 127 7.80 -8.26 -10.80
CA LYS A 127 7.59 -8.85 -9.48
C LYS A 127 6.56 -9.97 -9.51
N LEU A 128 5.42 -9.78 -10.17
CA LEU A 128 4.38 -10.81 -10.31
C LEU A 128 4.91 -12.02 -11.09
N PHE A 129 5.62 -11.78 -12.19
CA PHE A 129 6.23 -12.87 -12.97
C PHE A 129 7.20 -13.70 -12.14
N ASN A 130 8.12 -13.03 -11.42
CA ASN A 130 9.08 -13.70 -10.55
C ASN A 130 8.39 -14.41 -9.36
N TYR A 131 7.32 -13.85 -8.83
CA TYR A 131 6.53 -14.46 -7.77
C TYR A 131 5.91 -15.77 -8.23
N ILE A 132 5.26 -15.79 -9.38
CA ILE A 132 4.64 -16.99 -9.98
C ILE A 132 5.72 -18.03 -10.30
N LYS A 133 6.83 -17.62 -10.93
CA LYS A 133 7.92 -18.52 -11.31
C LYS A 133 8.58 -19.21 -10.11
N ASN A 134 8.71 -18.50 -8.98
CA ASN A 134 9.38 -19.00 -7.78
C ASN A 134 8.42 -19.69 -6.80
N SER A 135 7.12 -19.71 -7.09
CA SER A 135 6.13 -20.43 -6.27
C SER A 135 6.15 -21.91 -6.59
N SER A 136 6.48 -22.75 -5.62
CA SER A 136 6.64 -24.21 -5.79
C SER A 136 5.33 -25.00 -5.72
N GLY A 137 4.23 -24.40 -5.24
CA GLY A 137 2.98 -25.10 -4.98
C GLY A 137 1.89 -24.82 -6.03
N PHE A 138 1.55 -25.81 -6.89
CA PHE A 138 0.43 -25.68 -7.82
C PHE A 138 -0.90 -25.33 -7.12
N LEU A 139 -1.21 -25.99 -6.00
CA LEU A 139 -2.45 -25.74 -5.26
C LEU A 139 -2.50 -24.31 -4.71
N TYR A 140 -1.37 -23.81 -4.20
CA TYR A 140 -1.26 -22.43 -3.74
C TYR A 140 -1.56 -21.44 -4.87
N LEU A 141 -0.90 -21.61 -6.03
CA LEU A 141 -1.11 -20.74 -7.18
C LEU A 141 -2.54 -20.81 -7.72
N PHE A 142 -3.13 -22.02 -7.74
CA PHE A 142 -4.50 -22.24 -8.19
C PHE A 142 -5.52 -21.47 -7.30
N ILE A 143 -5.40 -21.61 -5.98
CA ILE A 143 -6.26 -20.89 -5.03
C ILE A 143 -6.06 -19.38 -5.15
N LEU A 144 -4.80 -18.93 -5.29
CA LEU A 144 -4.48 -17.52 -5.47
C LEU A 144 -5.07 -16.96 -6.77
N ALA A 145 -5.00 -17.72 -7.87
CA ALA A 145 -5.57 -17.33 -9.14
C ALA A 145 -7.11 -17.18 -9.07
N ILE A 146 -7.80 -18.15 -8.49
CA ILE A 146 -9.26 -18.07 -8.29
C ILE A 146 -9.60 -16.86 -7.41
N GLY A 147 -8.90 -16.68 -6.29
CA GLY A 147 -9.10 -15.53 -5.41
C GLY A 147 -8.86 -14.20 -6.13
N THR A 148 -7.87 -14.14 -7.02
CA THR A 148 -7.60 -12.95 -7.84
C THR A 148 -8.73 -12.68 -8.82
N ILE A 149 -9.24 -13.71 -9.52
CA ILE A 149 -10.39 -13.56 -10.42
C ILE A 149 -11.61 -13.03 -9.67
N ILE A 150 -11.92 -13.60 -8.50
CA ILE A 150 -13.03 -13.14 -7.65
C ILE A 150 -12.81 -11.67 -7.23
N SER A 151 -11.60 -11.31 -6.81
CA SER A 151 -11.27 -9.92 -6.47
C SER A 151 -11.46 -8.97 -7.64
N VAL A 152 -11.03 -9.35 -8.84
CA VAL A 152 -11.19 -8.53 -10.05
C VAL A 152 -12.69 -8.34 -10.37
N ILE A 153 -13.49 -9.42 -10.35
CA ILE A 153 -14.95 -9.34 -10.56
C ILE A 153 -15.58 -8.42 -9.50
N PHE A 154 -15.20 -8.56 -8.23
CA PHE A 154 -15.70 -7.72 -7.15
C PHE A 154 -15.39 -6.24 -7.38
N ILE A 155 -14.15 -5.90 -7.74
CA ILE A 155 -13.77 -4.51 -8.02
C ILE A 155 -14.46 -3.96 -9.28
N MET A 156 -14.69 -4.78 -10.31
CA MET A 156 -15.50 -4.38 -11.47
C MET A 156 -16.94 -4.04 -11.08
N LEU A 157 -17.56 -4.85 -10.20
CA LEU A 157 -18.88 -4.53 -9.65
C LEU A 157 -18.86 -3.22 -8.82
N VAL A 158 -17.82 -2.99 -8.04
CA VAL A 158 -17.63 -1.74 -7.30
C VAL A 158 -17.59 -0.55 -8.27
N LEU A 159 -16.78 -0.61 -9.32
CA LEU A 159 -16.67 0.46 -10.31
C LEU A 159 -18.01 0.74 -11.01
N ILE A 160 -18.74 -0.30 -11.38
CA ILE A 160 -20.10 -0.18 -11.97
C ILE A 160 -21.03 0.48 -10.95
N GLY A 161 -20.99 0.08 -9.68
CA GLY A 161 -21.80 0.65 -8.61
C GLY A 161 -21.49 2.11 -8.36
N VAL A 162 -20.22 2.49 -8.28
CA VAL A 162 -19.77 3.89 -8.16
C VAL A 162 -20.29 4.71 -9.35
N PHE A 163 -20.09 4.23 -10.57
CA PHE A 163 -20.55 4.92 -11.78
C PHE A 163 -22.05 5.18 -11.76
N LYS A 164 -22.87 4.16 -11.43
CA LYS A 164 -24.33 4.31 -11.30
C LYS A 164 -24.72 5.29 -10.20
N MET A 165 -24.04 5.27 -9.05
CA MET A 165 -24.32 6.19 -7.97
C MET A 165 -23.98 7.65 -8.32
N ILE A 166 -22.92 7.87 -9.11
CA ILE A 166 -22.57 9.21 -9.62
C ILE A 166 -23.71 9.80 -10.46
N LEU A 167 -24.42 8.97 -11.22
CA LEU A 167 -25.53 9.43 -12.06
C LEU A 167 -26.81 9.78 -11.27
N ILE A 168 -26.96 9.28 -10.04
CA ILE A 168 -28.21 9.40 -9.26
C ILE A 168 -28.04 10.31 -8.05
N LEU A 169 -26.88 10.29 -7.40
CA LEU A 169 -26.63 11.05 -6.19
C LEU A 169 -26.27 12.50 -6.51
N SER A 170 -26.59 13.41 -5.58
CA SER A 170 -26.11 14.78 -5.66
C SER A 170 -24.56 14.83 -5.63
N PRO A 171 -23.94 15.81 -6.33
CA PRO A 171 -22.48 15.93 -6.41
C PRO A 171 -21.78 15.95 -5.03
N ILE A 172 -22.40 16.57 -4.05
CA ILE A 172 -21.87 16.63 -2.67
C ILE A 172 -21.76 15.23 -2.05
N LYS A 173 -22.79 14.39 -2.18
CA LYS A 173 -22.76 13.02 -1.64
C LYS A 173 -21.71 12.16 -2.35
N VAL A 174 -21.60 12.28 -3.66
CA VAL A 174 -20.56 11.60 -4.44
C VAL A 174 -19.18 12.05 -4.00
N ALA A 175 -18.94 13.36 -3.91
CA ALA A 175 -17.66 13.91 -3.47
C ALA A 175 -17.27 13.42 -2.08
N THR A 176 -18.20 13.40 -1.11
CA THR A 176 -17.95 12.90 0.25
C THR A 176 -17.48 11.45 0.24
N ILE A 177 -18.14 10.59 -0.54
CA ILE A 177 -17.79 9.17 -0.63
C ILE A 177 -16.42 8.98 -1.30
N LEU A 178 -16.17 9.69 -2.40
CA LEU A 178 -14.89 9.60 -3.13
C LEU A 178 -13.72 10.16 -2.31
N ILE A 179 -13.94 11.23 -1.54
CA ILE A 179 -12.94 11.77 -0.61
C ILE A 179 -12.61 10.74 0.46
N LEU A 180 -13.63 10.07 1.04
CA LEU A 180 -13.40 9.04 2.06
C LEU A 180 -12.61 7.84 1.51
N LEU A 181 -12.97 7.34 0.33
CA LEU A 181 -12.23 6.29 -0.37
C LEU A 181 -10.80 6.73 -0.66
N GLY A 182 -10.65 7.92 -1.26
CA GLY A 182 -9.37 8.50 -1.62
C GLY A 182 -8.47 8.71 -0.41
N TYR A 183 -9.01 9.18 0.71
CA TYR A 183 -8.28 9.36 1.96
C TYR A 183 -7.58 8.07 2.40
N PHE A 184 -8.29 6.95 2.48
CA PHE A 184 -7.67 5.68 2.90
C PHE A 184 -6.64 5.18 1.90
N LEU A 185 -6.86 5.33 0.59
CA LEU A 185 -5.88 4.95 -0.43
C LEU A 185 -4.62 5.82 -0.38
N ILE A 186 -4.77 7.13 -0.11
CA ILE A 186 -3.65 8.06 0.03
C ILE A 186 -2.86 7.77 1.31
N VAL A 187 -3.53 7.56 2.44
CA VAL A 187 -2.88 7.31 3.74
C VAL A 187 -2.08 6.01 3.74
N THR A 188 -2.56 4.96 3.07
CA THR A 188 -1.80 3.71 2.94
C THR A 188 -0.60 3.84 2.01
N GLY A 189 -0.66 4.77 1.06
CA GLY A 189 0.43 5.07 0.13
C GLY A 189 0.84 3.86 -0.71
N PRO A 190 2.15 3.67 -0.95
CA PRO A 190 2.66 2.56 -1.72
C PRO A 190 2.78 1.26 -0.91
N ILE A 191 2.41 1.27 0.39
CA ILE A 191 2.47 0.07 1.23
C ILE A 191 1.32 -0.85 0.84
N VAL A 192 1.65 -2.09 0.47
CA VAL A 192 0.66 -3.05 -0.01
C VAL A 192 0.29 -4.08 1.05
N GLY A 193 -0.96 -4.52 1.00
CA GLY A 193 -1.51 -5.57 1.87
C GLY A 193 -3.03 -5.45 1.98
N VAL A 194 -3.74 -6.56 1.81
CA VAL A 194 -5.22 -6.60 1.84
C VAL A 194 -5.80 -5.96 3.11
N LYS A 195 -5.09 -6.04 4.24
CA LYS A 195 -5.50 -5.40 5.50
C LYS A 195 -5.73 -3.89 5.38
N TYR A 196 -5.06 -3.23 4.44
CA TYR A 196 -5.21 -1.78 4.22
C TYR A 196 -6.50 -1.41 3.49
N ARG A 197 -7.20 -2.39 2.93
CA ARG A 197 -8.53 -2.23 2.35
C ARG A 197 -9.66 -2.32 3.39
N LEU A 198 -9.42 -2.97 4.54
CA LEU A 198 -10.44 -3.21 5.56
C LEU A 198 -11.27 -1.98 5.94
N PRO A 199 -10.69 -0.76 6.13
CA PRO A 199 -11.50 0.40 6.51
C PRO A 199 -12.51 0.83 5.44
N ILE A 200 -12.25 0.55 4.16
CA ILE A 200 -13.14 0.91 3.04
C ILE A 200 -13.98 -0.28 2.55
N GLU A 201 -13.75 -1.48 3.05
CA GLU A 201 -14.47 -2.71 2.64
C GLU A 201 -16.00 -2.55 2.71
N PRO A 202 -16.59 -1.96 3.77
CA PRO A 202 -18.04 -1.75 3.82
C PRO A 202 -18.56 -0.89 2.67
N LEU A 203 -17.82 0.15 2.28
CA LEU A 203 -18.18 0.99 1.13
C LEU A 203 -18.06 0.22 -0.18
N LEU A 204 -17.00 -0.58 -0.35
CA LEU A 204 -16.81 -1.41 -1.54
C LEU A 204 -17.96 -2.42 -1.69
N ILE A 205 -18.36 -3.08 -0.59
CA ILE A 205 -19.49 -4.02 -0.57
C ILE A 205 -20.80 -3.29 -0.93
N MET A 206 -21.03 -2.11 -0.37
CA MET A 206 -22.21 -1.29 -0.69
C MET A 206 -22.29 -0.99 -2.19
N PHE A 207 -21.19 -0.57 -2.82
CA PHE A 207 -21.16 -0.29 -4.26
C PHE A 207 -21.38 -1.54 -5.11
N ALA A 208 -20.71 -2.66 -4.77
CA ALA A 208 -20.90 -3.91 -5.48
C ALA A 208 -22.34 -4.40 -5.39
N SER A 209 -22.95 -4.34 -4.20
CA SER A 209 -24.36 -4.69 -3.97
C SER A 209 -25.30 -3.78 -4.77
N TYR A 210 -25.01 -2.48 -4.80
CA TYR A 210 -25.80 -1.53 -5.59
C TYR A 210 -25.73 -1.84 -7.10
N ALA A 211 -24.56 -2.22 -7.60
CA ALA A 211 -24.39 -2.64 -8.99
C ALA A 211 -25.26 -3.86 -9.32
N ILE A 212 -25.28 -4.87 -8.46
CA ILE A 212 -26.04 -6.11 -8.64
C ILE A 212 -27.55 -5.84 -8.61
N LEU A 213 -28.04 -5.13 -7.57
CA LEU A 213 -29.45 -4.83 -7.39
C LEU A 213 -30.05 -4.00 -8.54
N ASN A 214 -29.24 -3.14 -9.14
CA ASN A 214 -29.68 -2.27 -10.23
C ASN A 214 -29.17 -2.71 -11.61
N TRP A 215 -28.78 -3.99 -11.76
CA TRP A 215 -28.24 -4.52 -13.02
C TRP A 215 -29.18 -4.33 -14.21
N LYS A 216 -30.50 -4.54 -13.98
CA LYS A 216 -31.52 -4.48 -15.05
C LYS A 216 -32.00 -3.06 -15.42
N LYS A 217 -31.55 -2.01 -14.72
CA LYS A 217 -31.96 -0.61 -15.00
C LYS A 217 -31.05 0.12 -15.98
N ILE A 218 -30.31 -0.61 -16.81
CA ILE A 218 -29.42 -0.04 -17.82
C ILE A 218 -30.04 -0.08 -19.24
N ASN A 219 -31.23 -0.65 -19.38
CA ASN A 219 -31.97 -0.68 -20.66
C ASN A 219 -33.12 0.31 -20.63
#